data_142b895c5d2ba5208f68242dbb563caf
#
_entry.id   142b895c5d2ba5208f68242dbb563caf
#
_cell.length_a   1.000
_cell.length_b   1.000
_cell.length_c   1.000
_cell.angle_alpha   90.00
_cell.angle_beta   90.00
_cell.angle_gamma   90.00
#
_symmetry.space_group_name_H-M   'P 1'
#
loop_
_entity.id
_entity.type
_entity.pdbx_description
1 polymer ?
#
loop_
_entity_poly.entity_id
_entity_poly.type
_entity_poly.pdbx_seq_one_letter_code
_entity_poly.pdbx_strand_id
1 'polypeptide(L)'
;MKCIVLAAGYGTRMQGLLGDVPKALVPLGRQVLLDALMQRLALLDLPTYLVSNSRYYDQFQAWQAKARWPIDIIDDGSTEPANRLGAVGDLAFAIDRLDLNDDLLLLAAD
;
A
#
# COMPACT_ATOMS: atom_id res chain seq x y z
N MET A 1 -0.61 7.97 -17.31
CA MET A 1 0.23 7.38 -16.25
C MET A 1 -0.61 7.08 -15.02
N LYS A 2 -0.34 5.97 -14.37
CA LYS A 2 -1.00 5.58 -13.12
C LYS A 2 0.05 5.33 -12.05
N CYS A 3 -0.34 5.45 -10.79
CA CYS A 3 0.57 5.26 -9.66
C CYS A 3 0.23 3.98 -8.90
N ILE A 4 1.22 3.12 -8.67
CA ILE A 4 1.09 1.91 -7.86
C ILE A 4 1.95 2.10 -6.61
N VAL A 5 1.33 2.01 -5.44
CA VAL A 5 2.02 2.06 -4.15
C VAL A 5 2.08 0.64 -3.61
N LEU A 6 3.28 0.09 -3.47
CA LEU A 6 3.47 -1.25 -2.92
C LEU A 6 3.57 -1.17 -1.40
N ALA A 7 2.60 -1.76 -0.72
CA ALA A 7 2.52 -1.77 0.73
C ALA A 7 2.14 -3.15 1.28
N ALA A 8 2.44 -4.21 0.52
CA ALA A 8 2.11 -5.58 0.88
C ALA A 8 3.20 -6.29 1.69
N GLY A 9 4.29 -5.60 2.01
CA GLY A 9 5.34 -6.12 2.88
C GLY A 9 4.86 -6.31 4.30
N TYR A 10 5.47 -7.23 5.02
CA TYR A 10 5.03 -7.57 6.37
C TYR A 10 5.80 -6.84 7.47
N GLY A 11 6.92 -6.15 7.14
CA GLY A 11 7.69 -5.39 8.12
C GLY A 11 8.14 -6.24 9.29
N THR A 12 8.56 -7.47 9.04
CA THR A 12 8.83 -8.46 10.09
C THR A 12 9.83 -7.98 11.14
N ARG A 13 10.75 -7.11 10.75
CA ARG A 13 11.76 -6.58 11.69
C ARG A 13 11.14 -5.65 12.74
N MET A 14 9.97 -5.09 12.47
CA MET A 14 9.34 -4.08 13.30
C MET A 14 8.09 -4.57 14.02
N GLN A 15 7.61 -5.77 13.71
CA GLN A 15 6.37 -6.29 14.29
C GLN A 15 6.41 -6.37 15.81
N GLY A 16 7.53 -6.78 16.39
CA GLY A 16 7.69 -6.89 17.83
C GLY A 16 7.69 -5.54 18.55
N LEU A 17 8.00 -4.45 17.86
CA LEU A 17 8.07 -3.10 18.45
C LEU A 17 6.79 -2.32 18.24
N LEU A 18 6.13 -2.50 17.10
CA LEU A 18 5.01 -1.67 16.67
C LEU A 18 3.66 -2.38 16.75
N GLY A 19 3.66 -3.67 17.16
CA GLY A 19 2.48 -4.49 17.12
C GLY A 19 2.16 -4.91 15.68
N ASP A 20 0.92 -5.31 15.43
CA ASP A 20 0.51 -5.82 14.13
C ASP A 20 -0.05 -4.70 13.25
N VAL A 21 0.80 -3.70 12.97
CA VAL A 21 0.46 -2.54 12.15
C VAL A 21 1.46 -2.45 10.99
N PRO A 22 0.99 -2.28 9.74
CA PRO A 22 1.91 -2.11 8.63
C PRO A 22 2.72 -0.82 8.79
N LYS A 23 3.97 -0.84 8.32
CA LYS A 23 4.89 0.29 8.47
C LYS A 23 4.29 1.61 7.96
N ALA A 24 3.58 1.57 6.85
CA ALA A 24 3.00 2.76 6.24
C ALA A 24 1.92 3.41 7.11
N LEU A 25 1.34 2.68 8.06
CA LEU A 25 0.31 3.17 8.97
C LEU A 25 0.82 3.43 10.39
N VAL A 26 2.12 3.39 10.60
CA VAL A 26 2.72 3.72 11.89
C VAL A 26 2.60 5.23 12.12
N PRO A 27 2.07 5.67 13.28
CA PRO A 27 1.95 7.09 13.56
C PRO A 27 3.29 7.81 13.62
N LEU A 28 3.38 8.94 12.94
CA LEU A 28 4.52 9.87 12.98
C LEU A 28 3.96 11.25 13.37
N GLY A 29 3.92 11.51 14.68
CA GLY A 29 3.26 12.71 15.16
C GLY A 29 1.75 12.62 14.97
N ARG A 30 1.16 13.57 14.24
CA ARG A 30 -0.29 13.64 14.04
C ARG A 30 -0.79 12.89 12.81
N GLN A 31 0.12 12.33 12.01
CA GLN A 31 -0.25 11.63 10.79
C GLN A 31 0.56 10.35 10.67
N VAL A 32 0.16 9.49 9.75
CA VAL A 32 0.92 8.27 9.42
C VAL A 32 1.80 8.54 8.21
N LEU A 33 2.79 7.66 7.99
CA LEU A 33 3.72 7.80 6.86
C LEU A 33 2.97 7.89 5.52
N LEU A 34 1.91 7.10 5.36
CA LEU A 34 1.13 7.06 4.13
C LEU A 34 0.42 8.38 3.85
N ASP A 35 -0.01 9.11 4.88
CA ASP A 35 -0.60 10.44 4.69
C ASP A 35 0.42 11.41 4.08
N ALA A 36 1.65 11.40 4.57
CA ALA A 36 2.71 12.24 4.03
C ALA A 36 2.98 11.93 2.56
N LEU A 37 2.98 10.64 2.21
CA LEU A 37 3.16 10.21 0.83
C LEU A 37 2.00 10.69 -0.04
N MET A 38 0.77 10.53 0.42
CA MET A 38 -0.41 10.93 -0.34
C MET A 38 -0.48 12.44 -0.55
N GLN A 39 -0.03 13.25 0.40
CA GLN A 39 0.03 14.69 0.24
C GLN A 39 0.90 15.09 -0.96
N ARG A 40 1.99 14.36 -1.19
CA ARG A 40 2.86 14.59 -2.33
C ARG A 40 2.26 14.04 -3.62
N LEU A 41 1.68 12.85 -3.59
CA LEU A 41 1.07 12.22 -4.76
C LEU A 41 -0.14 12.99 -5.27
N ALA A 42 -0.88 13.63 -4.38
CA ALA A 42 -2.05 14.41 -4.77
C ALA A 42 -1.69 15.55 -5.74
N LEU A 43 -0.46 16.07 -5.67
CA LEU A 43 0.01 17.11 -6.57
C LEU A 43 0.19 16.62 -8.01
N LEU A 44 0.32 15.31 -8.21
CA LEU A 44 0.49 14.72 -9.54
C LEU A 44 -0.84 14.43 -10.24
N ASP A 45 -1.94 14.37 -9.49
CA ASP A 45 -3.29 14.10 -10.00
C ASP A 45 -3.34 12.83 -10.86
N LEU A 46 -2.75 11.74 -10.36
CA LEU A 46 -2.72 10.45 -11.04
C LEU A 46 -3.68 9.47 -10.38
N PRO A 47 -4.35 8.61 -11.16
CA PRO A 47 -5.04 7.46 -10.57
C PRO A 47 -4.05 6.63 -9.75
N THR A 48 -4.38 6.38 -8.50
CA THR A 48 -3.46 5.76 -7.53
C THR A 48 -4.08 4.52 -6.92
N TYR A 49 -3.28 3.45 -6.86
CA TYR A 49 -3.68 2.16 -6.30
C TYR A 49 -2.65 1.71 -5.28
N LEU A 50 -3.12 1.18 -4.15
CA LEU A 50 -2.23 0.63 -3.13
C LEU A 50 -2.42 -0.89 -3.09
N VAL A 51 -1.31 -1.63 -3.19
CA VAL A 51 -1.32 -3.09 -3.06
C VAL A 51 -1.00 -3.44 -1.62
N SER A 52 -1.96 -4.07 -0.94
CA SER A 52 -1.84 -4.58 0.41
C SER A 52 -1.82 -6.11 0.40
N ASN A 53 -1.39 -6.71 1.50
CA ASN A 53 -1.65 -8.12 1.75
C ASN A 53 -2.99 -8.29 2.49
N SER A 54 -3.48 -9.54 2.58
CA SER A 54 -4.76 -9.81 3.23
C SER A 54 -4.74 -9.53 4.72
N ARG A 55 -3.57 -9.66 5.36
CA ARG A 55 -3.44 -9.45 6.80
C ARG A 55 -3.71 -8.00 7.20
N TYR A 56 -3.27 -7.04 6.39
CA TYR A 56 -3.38 -5.62 6.71
C TYR A 56 -4.43 -4.89 5.88
N TYR A 57 -5.10 -5.59 4.99
CA TYR A 57 -6.08 -4.99 4.06
C TYR A 57 -7.13 -4.14 4.79
N ASP A 58 -7.71 -4.68 5.86
CA ASP A 58 -8.76 -3.97 6.60
C ASP A 58 -8.22 -2.69 7.26
N GLN A 59 -6.96 -2.70 7.71
CA GLN A 59 -6.34 -1.51 8.29
C GLN A 59 -6.15 -0.42 7.25
N PHE A 60 -5.73 -0.78 6.03
CA PHE A 60 -5.61 0.20 4.94
C PHE A 60 -6.97 0.73 4.51
N GLN A 61 -7.99 -0.13 4.45
CA GLN A 61 -9.34 0.31 4.12
C GLN A 61 -9.88 1.29 5.16
N ALA A 62 -9.67 1.02 6.45
CA ALA A 62 -10.09 1.91 7.52
C ALA A 62 -9.37 3.27 7.44
N TRP A 63 -8.09 3.26 7.14
CA TRP A 63 -7.31 4.49 6.94
C TRP A 63 -7.86 5.30 5.77
N GLN A 64 -8.10 4.66 4.63
CA GLN A 64 -8.59 5.33 3.43
C GLN A 64 -9.98 5.95 3.68
N ALA A 65 -10.86 5.23 4.35
CA ALA A 65 -12.20 5.72 4.66
C ALA A 65 -12.17 6.95 5.56
N LYS A 66 -11.24 6.99 6.52
CA LYS A 66 -11.09 8.11 7.45
C LYS A 66 -10.40 9.30 6.81
N ALA A 67 -9.32 9.07 6.08
CA ALA A 67 -8.52 10.13 5.46
C ALA A 67 -9.12 10.63 4.15
N ARG A 68 -9.93 9.80 3.48
CA ARG A 68 -10.62 10.13 2.22
C ARG A 68 -9.67 10.48 1.07
N TRP A 69 -8.45 9.90 1.09
CA TRP A 69 -7.55 10.07 -0.04
C TRP A 69 -8.08 9.34 -1.28
N PRO A 70 -7.88 9.90 -2.48
CA PRO A 70 -8.35 9.27 -3.72
C PRO A 70 -7.42 8.14 -4.14
N ILE A 71 -7.45 7.05 -3.40
CA ILE A 71 -6.63 5.85 -3.62
C ILE A 71 -7.50 4.62 -3.47
N ASP A 72 -7.32 3.65 -4.36
CA ASP A 72 -7.97 2.36 -4.29
C ASP A 72 -7.03 1.34 -3.66
N ILE A 73 -7.54 0.54 -2.74
CA ILE A 73 -6.78 -0.47 -2.03
C ILE A 73 -7.09 -1.85 -2.63
N ILE A 74 -6.06 -2.58 -3.03
CA ILE A 74 -6.24 -3.95 -3.53
C ILE A 74 -5.46 -4.93 -2.66
N ASP A 75 -6.00 -6.13 -2.51
CA ASP A 75 -5.46 -7.20 -1.67
C ASP A 75 -4.76 -8.23 -2.57
N ASP A 76 -3.47 -8.47 -2.33
CA ASP A 76 -2.69 -9.41 -3.13
C ASP A 76 -2.96 -10.88 -2.79
N GLY A 77 -3.76 -11.14 -1.75
CA GLY A 77 -4.13 -12.49 -1.34
C GLY A 77 -3.16 -13.17 -0.40
N SER A 78 -1.96 -12.61 -0.17
CA SER A 78 -1.02 -13.22 0.78
C SER A 78 -1.47 -12.96 2.21
N THR A 79 -1.32 -13.95 3.08
CA THR A 79 -1.83 -13.91 4.45
C THR A 79 -0.72 -13.90 5.49
N GLU A 80 0.50 -14.30 5.11
CA GLU A 80 1.63 -14.39 6.02
C GLU A 80 2.94 -14.22 5.22
N PRO A 81 4.06 -13.89 5.89
CA PRO A 81 5.33 -13.68 5.19
C PRO A 81 5.78 -14.86 4.33
N ALA A 82 5.40 -16.09 4.73
CA ALA A 82 5.79 -17.30 3.99
C ALA A 82 5.17 -17.38 2.60
N ASN A 83 4.01 -16.75 2.37
CA ASN A 83 3.35 -16.75 1.06
C ASN A 83 3.30 -15.38 0.38
N ARG A 84 4.15 -14.45 0.82
CA ARG A 84 4.23 -13.12 0.21
C ARG A 84 4.66 -13.22 -1.25
N LEU A 85 4.13 -12.30 -2.08
CA LEU A 85 4.43 -12.27 -3.50
C LEU A 85 5.76 -11.57 -3.82
N GLY A 86 6.23 -10.70 -2.92
CA GLY A 86 7.39 -9.83 -3.17
C GLY A 86 7.01 -8.65 -4.06
N ALA A 87 7.92 -7.70 -4.22
CA ALA A 87 7.64 -6.46 -4.96
C ALA A 87 7.29 -6.72 -6.43
N VAL A 88 8.06 -7.58 -7.10
CA VAL A 88 7.81 -7.92 -8.51
C VAL A 88 6.47 -8.67 -8.66
N GLY A 89 6.20 -9.61 -7.75
CA GLY A 89 4.94 -10.35 -7.75
C GLY A 89 3.73 -9.46 -7.51
N ASP A 90 3.85 -8.51 -6.57
CA ASP A 90 2.79 -7.56 -6.29
C ASP A 90 2.52 -6.63 -7.46
N LEU A 91 3.57 -6.19 -8.15
CA LEU A 91 3.44 -5.36 -9.34
C LEU A 91 2.73 -6.14 -10.45
N ALA A 92 3.15 -7.38 -10.70
CA ALA A 92 2.51 -8.23 -11.71
C ALA A 92 1.04 -8.48 -11.36
N PHE A 93 0.74 -8.72 -10.08
CA PHE A 93 -0.62 -8.89 -9.61
C PHE A 93 -1.47 -7.64 -9.89
N ALA A 94 -0.94 -6.45 -9.58
CA ALA A 94 -1.66 -5.20 -9.79
C ALA A 94 -1.94 -4.95 -11.27
N ILE A 95 -0.95 -5.18 -12.13
CA ILE A 95 -1.09 -4.99 -13.57
C ILE A 95 -2.20 -5.90 -14.10
N ASP A 96 -2.21 -7.16 -13.70
CA ASP A 96 -3.21 -8.12 -14.14
C ASP A 96 -4.60 -7.80 -13.60
N ARG A 97 -4.67 -7.56 -12.28
CA ARG A 97 -5.92 -7.30 -11.56
C ARG A 97 -6.65 -6.05 -12.06
N LEU A 98 -5.89 -5.01 -12.40
CA LEU A 98 -6.42 -3.72 -12.81
C LEU A 98 -6.39 -3.52 -14.33
N ASP A 99 -5.93 -4.52 -15.07
CA ASP A 99 -5.80 -4.49 -16.53
C ASP A 99 -5.03 -3.25 -17.00
N LEU A 100 -3.87 -3.02 -16.36
CA LEU A 100 -3.07 -1.83 -16.65
C LEU A 100 -2.22 -2.03 -17.89
N ASN A 101 -2.29 -1.08 -18.80
CA ASN A 101 -1.46 -1.06 -20.03
C ASN A 101 -0.90 0.34 -20.31
N ASP A 102 -0.68 1.11 -19.24
CA ASP A 102 -0.22 2.48 -19.30
C ASP A 102 1.14 2.60 -18.60
N ASP A 103 1.77 3.75 -18.73
CA ASP A 103 2.97 4.07 -17.97
C ASP A 103 2.64 4.06 -16.47
N LEU A 104 3.58 3.58 -15.65
CA LEU A 104 3.37 3.44 -14.23
C LEU A 104 4.44 4.19 -13.44
N LEU A 105 3.99 4.88 -12.41
CA LEU A 105 4.86 5.38 -11.35
C LEU A 105 4.77 4.38 -10.21
N LEU A 106 5.89 3.78 -9.84
CA LEU A 106 5.94 2.74 -8.81
C LEU A 106 6.63 3.26 -7.56
N LEU A 107 5.96 3.14 -6.43
CA LEU A 107 6.47 3.58 -5.14
C LEU A 107 6.38 2.45 -4.12
N ALA A 108 7.38 2.33 -3.26
CA ALA A 108 7.39 1.37 -2.17
C ALA A 108 7.09 2.10 -0.86
N ALA A 109 6.13 1.57 -0.10
CA ALA A 109 5.72 2.10 1.20
C ALA A 109 5.79 1.04 2.30
N ASP A 110 6.62 0.02 2.09
CA ASP A 110 6.80 -1.07 3.07
C ASP A 110 8.25 -1.25 3.52
#